data_bad5ed21420abe7762e3cbe4e2585106
#
_entry.id   bad5ed21420abe7762e3cbe4e2585106
#
_cell.length_a   1.000
_cell.length_b   1.000
_cell.length_c   1.000
_cell.angle_alpha   90.00
_cell.angle_beta   90.00
_cell.angle_gamma   90.00
#
_symmetry.space_group_name_H-M   'P 1'
#
loop_
_entity.id
_entity.type
_entity.pdbx_description
1 polymer ?
#
loop_
_entity_poly.entity_id
_entity_poly.type
_entity_poly.pdbx_seq_one_letter_code
_entity_poly.pdbx_strand_id
1 'polypeptide(L)'
;MDLTEYYGQTDDSEAVIIVGTQILEQKAVMSGEQPYLPVDVVDSYLNQRYYWDEEGQQILYATPSELIYTPASAEAGGDVWLKDGTAYLSLDFIKRYTDLDTYVYQQPNRIAIQKDFSGVSVVTATKDTYVRYRGGIKSEVLSRVNKGDNLILMEELENWDQVATWDGYIGYIEKSSVSDIQNLNMDREAVGESYTYLTMDQPVNLVWHQVMSTDANAGLSEAIQNMTGVNVISPTWFYVTDNNGNIINNATADYVLSLIHI
;
A
#
# COMPACT_ATOMS: atom_id res chain seq x y z
N MET A 1 5.84 29.41 12.27
CA MET A 1 5.00 28.32 12.84
C MET A 1 5.91 27.29 13.47
N ASP A 2 5.53 26.73 14.61
CA ASP A 2 6.23 25.58 15.18
C ASP A 2 5.84 24.31 14.37
N LEU A 3 6.80 23.73 13.67
CA LEU A 3 6.57 22.55 12.83
C LEU A 3 6.31 21.29 13.67
N THR A 4 6.79 21.25 14.92
CA THR A 4 6.47 20.16 15.86
C THR A 4 4.98 20.14 16.19
N GLU A 5 4.41 21.33 16.44
CA GLU A 5 2.96 21.47 16.64
C GLU A 5 2.18 21.16 15.36
N TYR A 6 2.66 21.64 14.21
CA TYR A 6 2.02 21.40 12.91
C TYR A 6 1.88 19.91 12.58
N TYR A 7 2.93 19.12 12.82
CA TYR A 7 2.94 17.68 12.55
C TYR A 7 2.48 16.82 13.73
N GLY A 8 2.24 17.41 14.91
CA GLY A 8 1.90 16.66 16.12
C GLY A 8 3.02 15.73 16.58
N GLN A 9 4.27 16.12 16.38
CA GLN A 9 5.43 15.35 16.84
C GLN A 9 5.80 15.77 18.26
N THR A 10 5.98 14.79 19.14
CA THR A 10 6.28 15.03 20.56
C THR A 10 7.62 14.45 21.00
N ASP A 11 8.23 13.59 20.20
CA ASP A 11 9.48 12.89 20.54
C ASP A 11 10.41 12.81 19.31
N ASP A 12 11.69 13.14 19.51
CA ASP A 12 12.72 13.07 18.46
C ASP A 12 13.07 11.62 18.03
N SER A 13 12.69 10.62 18.82
CA SER A 13 12.81 9.20 18.44
C SER A 13 11.72 8.74 17.46
N GLU A 14 10.72 9.57 17.21
CA GLU A 14 9.65 9.33 16.27
C GLU A 14 9.83 10.14 14.98
N ALA A 15 9.14 9.73 13.93
CA ALA A 15 9.02 10.50 12.69
C ALA A 15 7.56 10.52 12.22
N VAL A 16 7.15 11.67 11.72
CA VAL A 16 5.85 11.85 11.08
C VAL A 16 5.81 11.08 9.77
N ILE A 17 4.74 10.34 9.51
CA ILE A 17 4.52 9.63 8.25
C ILE A 17 3.55 10.45 7.41
N ILE A 18 3.96 10.76 6.18
CA ILE A 18 3.15 11.48 5.20
C ILE A 18 3.08 10.62 3.95
N VAL A 19 1.87 10.19 3.57
CA VAL A 19 1.65 9.38 2.37
C VAL A 19 0.88 10.23 1.35
N GLY A 20 1.54 10.60 0.27
CA GLY A 20 0.98 11.52 -0.72
C GLY A 20 0.57 12.85 -0.10
N THR A 21 -0.74 13.05 0.04
CA THR A 21 -1.33 14.28 0.60
C THR A 21 -1.90 14.10 2.02
N GLN A 22 -1.56 13.00 2.71
CA GLN A 22 -2.10 12.68 4.03
C GLN A 22 -1.01 12.59 5.08
N ILE A 23 -1.14 13.38 6.15
CA ILE A 23 -0.33 13.24 7.37
C ILE A 23 -1.03 12.19 8.25
N LEU A 24 -0.32 11.11 8.59
CA LEU A 24 -0.87 10.04 9.41
C LEU A 24 -0.77 10.36 10.91
N GLU A 25 -1.72 9.83 11.69
CA GLU A 25 -1.67 9.94 13.15
C GLU A 25 -0.56 9.04 13.73
N GLN A 26 -0.41 7.83 13.18
CA GLN A 26 0.65 6.90 13.57
C GLN A 26 2.01 7.48 13.18
N LYS A 27 3.01 7.19 14.02
CA LYS A 27 4.37 7.64 13.82
C LYS A 27 5.30 6.46 13.47
N ALA A 28 6.30 6.75 12.67
CA ALA A 28 7.45 5.86 12.51
C ALA A 28 8.38 6.01 13.71
N VAL A 29 9.20 5.01 13.96
CA VAL A 29 10.26 5.05 14.98
C VAL A 29 11.60 5.18 14.26
N MET A 30 12.47 6.04 14.80
CA MET A 30 13.81 6.24 14.27
C MET A 30 14.83 5.41 15.03
N SER A 31 15.72 4.75 14.30
CA SER A 31 16.96 4.17 14.85
C SER A 31 18.15 4.82 14.14
N GLY A 32 18.71 5.85 14.77
CA GLY A 32 19.64 6.75 14.09
C GLY A 32 18.95 7.47 12.93
N GLU A 33 19.47 7.31 11.73
CA GLU A 33 18.87 7.88 10.50
C GLU A 33 17.89 6.93 9.80
N GLN A 34 17.77 5.68 10.27
CA GLN A 34 16.90 4.66 9.68
C GLN A 34 15.49 4.74 10.25
N PRO A 35 14.47 5.02 9.44
CA PRO A 35 13.09 4.96 9.87
C PRO A 35 12.51 3.57 9.77
N TYR A 36 11.63 3.24 10.73
CA TYR A 36 10.85 2.01 10.81
C TYR A 36 9.37 2.36 10.92
N LEU A 37 8.56 1.84 10.01
CA LEU A 37 7.13 2.07 9.96
C LEU A 37 6.38 0.92 10.64
N PRO A 38 5.32 1.22 11.42
CA PRO A 38 4.44 0.17 11.97
C PRO A 38 3.88 -0.71 10.85
N VAL A 39 3.82 -2.03 11.05
CA VAL A 39 3.29 -2.96 10.04
C VAL A 39 1.87 -2.61 9.61
N ASP A 40 1.03 -2.15 10.54
CA ASP A 40 -0.35 -1.72 10.25
C ASP A 40 -0.42 -0.54 9.29
N VAL A 41 0.53 0.39 9.38
CA VAL A 41 0.64 1.52 8.44
C VAL A 41 1.07 1.02 7.06
N VAL A 42 2.03 0.09 7.01
CA VAL A 42 2.47 -0.49 5.75
C VAL A 42 1.33 -1.24 5.07
N ASP A 43 0.60 -2.07 5.81
CA ASP A 43 -0.56 -2.80 5.30
C ASP A 43 -1.67 -1.86 4.80
N SER A 44 -2.05 -0.88 5.61
CA SER A 44 -3.19 -0.01 5.29
C SER A 44 -2.92 1.01 4.18
N TYR A 45 -1.69 1.52 4.06
CA TYR A 45 -1.39 2.67 3.20
C TYR A 45 -0.42 2.38 2.06
N LEU A 46 0.43 1.36 2.17
CA LEU A 46 1.51 1.14 1.22
C LEU A 46 1.36 -0.17 0.45
N ASN A 47 1.36 -1.32 1.15
CA ASN A 47 1.37 -2.63 0.51
C ASN A 47 0.82 -3.71 1.44
N GLN A 48 -0.35 -4.26 1.14
CA GLN A 48 -1.08 -5.26 1.92
C GLN A 48 -0.48 -6.68 1.89
N ARG A 49 0.70 -6.85 1.29
CA ARG A 49 1.34 -8.16 1.17
C ARG A 49 2.31 -8.48 2.30
N TYR A 50 2.54 -7.54 3.21
CA TYR A 50 3.32 -7.74 4.42
C TYR A 50 2.42 -8.29 5.52
N TYR A 51 2.40 -9.61 5.65
CA TYR A 51 1.62 -10.27 6.69
C TYR A 51 2.46 -10.45 7.97
N TRP A 52 1.98 -9.97 9.09
CA TRP A 52 2.59 -10.20 10.39
C TRP A 52 2.10 -11.52 10.98
N ASP A 53 3.02 -12.49 11.14
CA ASP A 53 2.83 -13.74 11.84
C ASP A 53 3.20 -13.55 13.32
N GLU A 54 2.19 -13.36 14.18
CA GLU A 54 2.39 -13.09 15.59
C GLU A 54 2.99 -14.29 16.34
N GLU A 55 2.60 -15.51 15.97
CA GLU A 55 3.12 -16.74 16.60
C GLU A 55 4.58 -16.97 16.23
N GLY A 56 4.92 -16.85 14.97
CA GLY A 56 6.27 -16.98 14.44
C GLY A 56 7.15 -15.75 14.67
N GLN A 57 6.60 -14.63 15.11
CA GLN A 57 7.27 -13.32 15.24
C GLN A 57 8.09 -12.97 13.98
N GLN A 58 7.43 -12.98 12.84
CA GLN A 58 8.07 -12.76 11.55
C GLN A 58 7.12 -12.09 10.57
N ILE A 59 7.67 -11.47 9.55
CA ILE A 59 6.92 -11.04 8.37
C ILE A 59 6.93 -12.13 7.32
N LEU A 60 5.75 -12.42 6.77
CA LEU A 60 5.58 -13.22 5.58
C LEU A 60 5.28 -12.29 4.41
N TYR A 61 6.05 -12.41 3.33
CA TYR A 61 5.82 -11.66 2.10
C TYR A 61 5.78 -12.60 0.91
N ALA A 62 4.65 -12.64 0.21
CA ALA A 62 4.46 -13.50 -0.96
C ALA A 62 4.82 -12.78 -2.25
N THR A 63 5.83 -13.26 -2.96
CA THR A 63 6.10 -12.91 -4.36
C THR A 63 5.39 -13.90 -5.30
N PRO A 64 5.34 -13.67 -6.61
CA PRO A 64 4.83 -14.65 -7.56
C PRO A 64 5.57 -16.00 -7.53
N SER A 65 6.86 -15.99 -7.16
CA SER A 65 7.73 -17.17 -7.22
C SER A 65 7.98 -17.82 -5.86
N GLU A 66 7.94 -17.07 -4.76
CA GLU A 66 8.32 -17.57 -3.45
C GLU A 66 7.58 -16.88 -2.29
N LEU A 67 7.63 -17.51 -1.12
CA LEU A 67 7.19 -16.93 0.15
C LEU A 67 8.44 -16.59 0.99
N ILE A 68 8.60 -15.30 1.29
CA ILE A 68 9.74 -14.77 2.03
C ILE A 68 9.36 -14.69 3.51
N TYR A 69 10.22 -15.25 4.36
CA TYR A 69 10.10 -15.22 5.81
C TYR A 69 11.18 -14.29 6.38
N THR A 70 10.78 -13.23 7.09
CA THR A 70 11.72 -12.29 7.72
C THR A 70 11.47 -12.22 9.21
N PRO A 71 12.30 -12.90 10.02
CA PRO A 71 12.17 -12.88 11.48
C PRO A 71 12.34 -11.48 12.06
N ALA A 72 11.57 -11.16 13.09
CA ALA A 72 11.73 -9.93 13.84
C ALA A 72 12.90 -10.02 14.81
N SER A 73 13.57 -8.89 15.01
CA SER A 73 14.62 -8.71 16.03
C SER A 73 14.09 -7.84 17.17
N ALA A 74 14.49 -8.12 18.39
CA ALA A 74 14.23 -7.24 19.53
C ALA A 74 15.07 -5.95 19.48
N GLU A 75 16.12 -5.91 18.66
CA GLU A 75 16.98 -4.75 18.46
C GLU A 75 16.79 -4.18 17.06
N ALA A 76 16.88 -2.86 16.94
CA ALA A 76 16.89 -2.20 15.64
C ALA A 76 18.16 -2.52 14.84
N GLY A 77 18.07 -2.39 13.51
CA GLY A 77 19.20 -2.62 12.58
C GLY A 77 18.92 -3.70 11.54
N GLY A 78 17.88 -4.52 11.74
CA GLY A 78 17.38 -5.48 10.74
C GLY A 78 16.21 -4.96 9.94
N ASP A 79 15.61 -5.82 9.13
CA ASP A 79 14.45 -5.50 8.30
C ASP A 79 13.16 -5.35 9.13
N VAL A 80 13.01 -6.16 10.17
CA VAL A 80 11.85 -6.16 11.07
C VAL A 80 12.31 -5.97 12.51
N TRP A 81 11.79 -4.95 13.16
CA TRP A 81 12.05 -4.62 14.56
C TRP A 81 10.80 -4.81 15.39
N LEU A 82 10.84 -5.70 16.41
CA LEU A 82 9.77 -5.84 17.38
C LEU A 82 10.07 -4.95 18.58
N LYS A 83 9.31 -3.87 18.72
CA LYS A 83 9.47 -2.90 19.82
C LYS A 83 8.14 -2.76 20.57
N ASP A 84 8.16 -2.95 21.87
CA ASP A 84 6.99 -2.80 22.77
C ASP A 84 5.75 -3.58 22.29
N GLY A 85 5.97 -4.77 21.70
CA GLY A 85 4.90 -5.63 21.16
C GLY A 85 4.39 -5.25 19.77
N THR A 86 4.92 -4.19 19.18
CA THR A 86 4.57 -3.76 17.82
C THR A 86 5.69 -4.11 16.84
N ALA A 87 5.32 -4.69 15.70
CA ALA A 87 6.25 -4.96 14.61
C ALA A 87 6.41 -3.71 13.73
N TYR A 88 7.66 -3.35 13.48
CA TYR A 88 8.03 -2.23 12.61
C TYR A 88 8.90 -2.74 11.47
N LEU A 89 8.64 -2.25 10.26
CA LEU A 89 9.41 -2.58 9.06
C LEU A 89 10.37 -1.45 8.71
N SER A 90 11.63 -1.77 8.41
CA SER A 90 12.56 -0.76 7.92
C SER A 90 12.10 -0.20 6.58
N LEU A 91 12.30 1.09 6.35
CA LEU A 91 11.92 1.72 5.09
C LEU A 91 12.62 1.06 3.89
N ASP A 92 13.85 0.60 4.08
CA ASP A 92 14.60 -0.11 3.03
C ASP A 92 14.00 -1.47 2.69
N PHE A 93 13.49 -2.20 3.68
CA PHE A 93 12.77 -3.45 3.45
C PHE A 93 11.47 -3.23 2.67
N ILE A 94 10.70 -2.20 3.04
CA ILE A 94 9.46 -1.85 2.34
C ILE A 94 9.74 -1.52 0.87
N LYS A 95 10.79 -0.75 0.59
CA LYS A 95 11.17 -0.34 -0.78
C LYS A 95 11.66 -1.47 -1.67
N ARG A 96 12.10 -2.60 -1.10
CA ARG A 96 12.49 -3.77 -1.92
C ARG A 96 11.33 -4.37 -2.71
N TYR A 97 10.10 -4.24 -2.16
CA TYR A 97 8.92 -4.90 -2.73
C TYR A 97 7.77 -3.93 -3.01
N THR A 98 7.98 -2.65 -2.80
CA THR A 98 6.96 -1.63 -3.01
C THR A 98 7.55 -0.46 -3.76
N ASP A 99 6.90 -0.07 -4.85
CA ASP A 99 7.33 1.08 -5.64
C ASP A 99 6.97 2.37 -4.91
N LEU A 100 7.98 3.01 -4.31
CA LEU A 100 7.84 4.21 -3.48
C LEU A 100 8.99 5.19 -3.75
N ASP A 101 8.67 6.48 -3.85
CA ASP A 101 9.64 7.54 -3.59
C ASP A 101 9.52 7.97 -2.14
N THR A 102 10.65 8.02 -1.46
CA THR A 102 10.68 8.34 -0.03
C THR A 102 11.76 9.36 0.26
N TYR A 103 11.40 10.36 1.07
CA TYR A 103 12.29 11.41 1.51
C TYR A 103 12.22 11.52 3.02
N VAL A 104 13.36 11.39 3.69
CA VAL A 104 13.48 11.51 5.15
C VAL A 104 14.05 12.87 5.48
N TYR A 105 13.35 13.61 6.31
CA TYR A 105 13.72 14.94 6.75
C TYR A 105 13.90 14.96 8.27
N GLN A 106 14.70 15.89 8.74
CA GLN A 106 14.91 16.15 10.15
C GLN A 106 14.35 17.53 10.51
N GLN A 107 14.13 17.75 11.80
CA GLN A 107 13.72 19.04 12.39
C GLN A 107 12.36 19.58 11.86
N PRO A 108 11.24 18.90 12.08
CA PRO A 108 11.04 17.64 12.80
C PRO A 108 11.28 16.43 11.91
N ASN A 109 11.57 15.27 12.52
CA ASN A 109 11.71 14.01 11.80
C ASN A 109 10.40 13.68 11.08
N ARG A 110 10.48 13.51 9.77
CA ARG A 110 9.34 13.15 8.94
C ARG A 110 9.75 12.36 7.71
N ILE A 111 8.85 11.52 7.25
CA ILE A 111 9.02 10.67 6.08
C ILE A 111 7.91 11.04 5.11
N ALA A 112 8.25 11.64 3.97
CA ALA A 112 7.32 11.87 2.87
C ALA A 112 7.42 10.69 1.91
N ILE A 113 6.28 10.02 1.67
CA ILE A 113 6.16 8.82 0.86
C ILE A 113 5.22 9.10 -0.30
N GLN A 114 5.71 8.94 -1.52
CA GLN A 114 4.90 8.98 -2.73
C GLN A 114 4.79 7.58 -3.32
N LYS A 115 3.55 7.14 -3.57
CA LYS A 115 3.23 5.83 -4.16
C LYS A 115 2.41 5.92 -5.44
N ASP A 116 1.74 7.04 -5.66
CA ASP A 116 0.91 7.27 -6.84
C ASP A 116 1.68 8.12 -7.83
N PHE A 117 1.98 7.54 -9.00
CA PHE A 117 2.84 8.15 -10.01
C PHE A 117 2.12 8.43 -11.33
N SER A 118 0.83 8.14 -11.42
CA SER A 118 0.02 8.33 -12.61
C SER A 118 -1.23 9.13 -12.30
N GLY A 119 -1.52 10.12 -13.15
CA GLY A 119 -2.71 10.96 -13.01
C GLY A 119 -2.69 11.91 -11.81
N VAL A 120 -1.51 12.21 -11.27
CA VAL A 120 -1.39 13.15 -10.13
C VAL A 120 -1.69 14.55 -10.62
N SER A 121 -2.75 15.17 -10.07
CA SER A 121 -3.09 16.57 -10.38
C SER A 121 -2.08 17.51 -9.71
N VAL A 122 -1.42 18.33 -10.52
CA VAL A 122 -0.41 19.28 -10.05
C VAL A 122 -0.68 20.67 -10.61
N VAL A 123 -0.20 21.67 -9.88
CA VAL A 123 -0.04 23.05 -10.33
C VAL A 123 1.43 23.45 -10.27
N THR A 124 1.90 24.26 -11.20
CA THR A 124 3.30 24.69 -11.27
C THR A 124 3.40 26.16 -10.81
N ALA A 125 4.33 26.47 -9.92
CA ALA A 125 4.56 27.85 -9.50
C ALA A 125 5.07 28.71 -10.68
N THR A 126 4.38 29.80 -10.97
CA THR A 126 4.74 30.76 -12.06
C THR A 126 5.74 31.81 -11.62
N LYS A 127 5.90 31.98 -10.31
CA LYS A 127 6.84 32.90 -9.63
C LYS A 127 7.26 32.33 -8.29
N ASP A 128 8.32 32.85 -7.69
CA ASP A 128 8.69 32.55 -6.30
C ASP A 128 7.53 32.96 -5.37
N THR A 129 7.13 32.03 -4.50
CA THR A 129 5.97 32.21 -3.64
C THR A 129 6.09 31.36 -2.36
N TYR A 130 4.99 31.17 -1.64
CA TYR A 130 4.99 30.44 -0.37
C TYR A 130 3.72 29.56 -0.26
N VAL A 131 3.89 28.37 0.28
CA VAL A 131 2.80 27.61 0.86
C VAL A 131 2.58 28.08 2.29
N ARG A 132 1.34 28.36 2.65
CA ARG A 132 0.95 28.93 3.95
C ARG A 132 0.01 27.98 4.68
N TYR A 133 -0.01 28.09 6.00
CA TYR A 133 -0.86 27.26 6.86
C TYR A 133 -2.36 27.40 6.58
N ARG A 134 -2.80 28.63 6.23
CA ARG A 134 -4.19 28.96 5.84
C ARG A 134 -4.19 29.86 4.62
N GLY A 135 -5.31 29.86 3.88
CA GLY A 135 -5.50 30.77 2.77
C GLY A 135 -5.55 32.22 3.22
N GLY A 136 -4.46 32.97 3.00
CA GLY A 136 -4.35 34.38 3.34
C GLY A 136 -2.91 34.84 3.48
N ILE A 137 -2.63 36.06 2.99
CA ILE A 137 -1.25 36.64 2.99
C ILE A 137 -0.68 36.88 4.40
N LYS A 138 -1.51 36.94 5.43
CA LYS A 138 -1.11 37.10 6.83
C LYS A 138 -0.91 35.77 7.55
N SER A 139 -1.26 34.66 6.91
CA SER A 139 -1.04 33.31 7.48
C SER A 139 0.44 32.97 7.53
N GLU A 140 0.83 32.17 8.49
CA GLU A 140 2.19 31.70 8.65
C GLU A 140 2.67 30.94 7.41
N VAL A 141 3.94 31.08 7.10
CA VAL A 141 4.59 30.38 5.99
C VAL A 141 5.01 29.00 6.46
N LEU A 142 4.62 27.97 5.71
CA LEU A 142 5.06 26.58 5.89
C LEU A 142 6.30 26.27 5.06
N SER A 143 6.28 26.63 3.77
CA SER A 143 7.36 26.34 2.84
C SER A 143 7.51 27.46 1.80
N ARG A 144 8.76 27.67 1.36
CA ARG A 144 9.06 28.49 0.19
C ARG A 144 8.96 27.62 -1.06
N VAL A 145 8.37 28.18 -2.10
CA VAL A 145 8.19 27.55 -3.42
C VAL A 145 8.88 28.41 -4.46
N ASN A 146 9.77 27.83 -5.25
CA ASN A 146 10.44 28.54 -6.32
C ASN A 146 9.62 28.44 -7.62
N LYS A 147 9.84 29.41 -8.50
CA LYS A 147 9.26 29.36 -9.84
C LYS A 147 9.65 28.05 -10.54
N GLY A 148 8.66 27.34 -11.06
CA GLY A 148 8.82 26.05 -11.76
C GLY A 148 8.62 24.83 -10.86
N ASP A 149 8.51 25.00 -9.54
CA ASP A 149 8.20 23.89 -8.64
C ASP A 149 6.76 23.38 -8.87
N ASN A 150 6.58 22.07 -8.93
CA ASN A 150 5.27 21.45 -8.99
C ASN A 150 4.76 21.14 -7.59
N LEU A 151 3.48 21.39 -7.37
CA LEU A 151 2.77 21.08 -6.14
C LEU A 151 1.58 20.19 -6.45
N ILE A 152 1.31 19.23 -5.59
CA ILE A 152 0.13 18.36 -5.72
C ILE A 152 -1.10 19.19 -5.36
N LEU A 153 -2.04 19.29 -6.28
CA LEU A 153 -3.30 19.99 -6.05
C LEU A 153 -4.24 19.07 -5.27
N MET A 154 -4.75 19.57 -4.15
CA MET A 154 -5.73 18.86 -3.33
C MET A 154 -7.14 19.41 -3.55
N GLU A 155 -7.29 20.74 -3.56
CA GLU A 155 -8.58 21.41 -3.72
C GLU A 155 -8.38 22.79 -4.37
N GLU A 156 -9.22 23.12 -5.35
CA GLU A 156 -9.33 24.47 -5.90
C GLU A 156 -10.32 25.31 -5.10
N LEU A 157 -9.87 26.47 -4.62
CA LEU A 157 -10.72 27.45 -3.98
C LEU A 157 -10.76 28.75 -4.81
N GLU A 158 -11.49 29.74 -4.34
CA GLU A 158 -11.71 30.99 -5.11
C GLU A 158 -10.40 31.76 -5.38
N ASN A 159 -9.60 32.02 -4.35
CA ASN A 159 -8.37 32.82 -4.43
C ASN A 159 -7.10 32.08 -3.99
N TRP A 160 -7.27 30.88 -3.43
CA TRP A 160 -6.23 30.04 -2.88
C TRP A 160 -6.48 28.60 -3.28
N ASP A 161 -5.45 27.87 -3.61
CA ASP A 161 -5.54 26.43 -3.81
C ASP A 161 -4.94 25.69 -2.61
N GLN A 162 -5.60 24.62 -2.16
CA GLN A 162 -5.00 23.72 -1.18
C GLN A 162 -4.06 22.77 -1.92
N VAL A 163 -2.82 22.73 -1.44
CA VAL A 163 -1.76 21.97 -2.10
C VAL A 163 -0.92 21.20 -1.08
N ALA A 164 -0.28 20.13 -1.57
CA ALA A 164 0.80 19.45 -0.85
C ALA A 164 2.13 19.64 -1.59
N THR A 165 3.20 19.90 -0.84
CA THR A 165 4.56 19.89 -1.36
C THR A 165 5.13 18.49 -1.33
N TRP A 166 6.11 18.18 -2.17
CA TRP A 166 6.76 16.86 -2.19
C TRP A 166 7.52 16.52 -0.90
N ASP A 167 7.90 17.54 -0.13
CA ASP A 167 8.52 17.39 1.18
C ASP A 167 7.53 17.35 2.36
N GLY A 168 6.22 17.21 2.04
CA GLY A 168 5.18 16.85 2.99
C GLY A 168 4.49 18.01 3.71
N TYR A 169 4.62 19.24 3.24
CA TYR A 169 3.80 20.35 3.74
C TYR A 169 2.45 20.38 3.03
N ILE A 170 1.38 20.42 3.80
CA ILE A 170 0.02 20.60 3.31
C ILE A 170 -0.47 21.97 3.73
N GLY A 171 -0.84 22.79 2.76
CA GLY A 171 -1.24 24.17 3.03
C GLY A 171 -1.89 24.84 1.84
N TYR A 172 -1.79 26.15 1.77
CA TYR A 172 -2.47 26.95 0.77
C TYR A 172 -1.48 27.81 -0.01
N ILE A 173 -1.66 27.87 -1.31
CA ILE A 173 -0.92 28.74 -2.23
C ILE A 173 -1.86 29.70 -2.91
N GLU A 174 -1.40 30.92 -3.18
CA GLU A 174 -2.20 31.92 -3.90
C GLU A 174 -2.43 31.47 -5.35
N LYS A 175 -3.68 31.36 -5.78
CA LYS A 175 -4.07 30.87 -7.12
C LYS A 175 -3.41 31.67 -8.25
N SER A 176 -3.22 32.97 -8.07
CA SER A 176 -2.50 33.84 -9.02
C SER A 176 -0.99 33.54 -9.16
N SER A 177 -0.46 32.68 -8.33
CA SER A 177 0.96 32.32 -8.30
C SER A 177 1.26 30.96 -8.95
N VAL A 178 0.23 30.25 -9.42
CA VAL A 178 0.36 28.94 -10.03
C VAL A 178 -0.23 28.90 -11.44
N SER A 179 0.12 27.85 -12.20
CA SER A 179 -0.43 27.58 -13.53
C SER A 179 -1.81 26.92 -13.44
N ASP A 180 -2.42 26.72 -14.60
CA ASP A 180 -3.54 25.80 -14.75
C ASP A 180 -3.15 24.38 -14.33
N ILE A 181 -4.16 23.57 -13.99
CA ILE A 181 -3.99 22.18 -13.53
C ILE A 181 -3.40 21.33 -14.64
N GLN A 182 -2.44 20.52 -14.28
CA GLN A 182 -1.81 19.52 -15.14
C GLN A 182 -1.89 18.14 -14.48
N ASN A 183 -1.97 17.08 -15.29
CA ASN A 183 -1.85 15.72 -14.80
C ASN A 183 -0.41 15.23 -15.02
N LEU A 184 0.28 14.95 -13.95
CA LEU A 184 1.63 14.41 -13.98
C LEU A 184 1.57 12.88 -14.04
N ASN A 185 2.25 12.31 -15.05
CA ASN A 185 2.50 10.89 -15.15
C ASN A 185 4.01 10.68 -15.10
N MET A 186 4.46 9.85 -14.20
CA MET A 186 5.88 9.50 -14.08
C MET A 186 6.06 8.08 -14.63
N ASP A 187 6.87 7.94 -15.68
CA ASP A 187 7.27 6.64 -16.18
C ASP A 187 8.26 6.02 -15.19
N ARG A 188 7.95 4.81 -14.71
CA ARG A 188 8.76 4.08 -13.73
C ARG A 188 8.89 2.63 -14.14
N GLU A 189 10.03 2.04 -13.79
CA GLU A 189 10.17 0.59 -13.82
C GLU A 189 9.47 -0.01 -12.60
N ALA A 190 8.73 -1.10 -12.82
CA ALA A 190 8.06 -1.80 -11.74
C ALA A 190 9.08 -2.39 -10.75
N VAL A 191 8.83 -2.22 -9.45
CA VAL A 191 9.64 -2.83 -8.40
C VAL A 191 9.17 -4.26 -8.15
N GLY A 192 10.11 -5.20 -8.16
CA GLY A 192 9.85 -6.62 -7.89
C GLY A 192 9.25 -7.38 -9.09
N GLU A 193 8.75 -8.57 -8.80
CA GLU A 193 8.16 -9.45 -9.82
C GLU A 193 6.74 -9.01 -10.19
N SER A 194 6.40 -9.16 -11.46
CA SER A 194 5.05 -8.88 -11.93
C SER A 194 4.07 -9.97 -11.51
N TYR A 195 2.99 -9.60 -10.85
CA TYR A 195 1.90 -10.50 -10.50
C TYR A 195 0.96 -10.69 -11.68
N THR A 196 0.69 -11.95 -12.02
CA THR A 196 -0.27 -12.30 -13.06
C THR A 196 -1.56 -12.81 -12.43
N TYR A 197 -2.69 -12.39 -12.96
CA TYR A 197 -4.01 -12.84 -12.53
C TYR A 197 -4.69 -13.53 -13.69
N LEU A 198 -5.33 -14.68 -13.39
CA LEU A 198 -6.22 -15.32 -14.36
C LEU A 198 -7.48 -14.48 -14.47
N THR A 199 -7.75 -13.96 -15.65
CA THR A 199 -8.96 -13.19 -15.95
C THR A 199 -9.78 -13.90 -17.00
N MET A 200 -11.10 -13.72 -16.98
CA MET A 200 -12.02 -14.16 -18.02
C MET A 200 -12.63 -12.94 -18.71
N ASP A 201 -12.83 -13.02 -20.02
CA ASP A 201 -13.42 -11.94 -20.82
C ASP A 201 -14.94 -11.80 -20.60
N GLN A 202 -15.52 -12.62 -19.72
CA GLN A 202 -16.93 -12.61 -19.36
C GLN A 202 -17.10 -12.63 -17.83
N PRO A 203 -18.25 -12.18 -17.32
CA PRO A 203 -18.56 -12.26 -15.89
C PRO A 203 -18.45 -13.69 -15.37
N VAL A 204 -17.79 -13.86 -14.22
CA VAL A 204 -17.64 -15.16 -13.55
C VAL A 204 -18.90 -15.47 -12.75
N ASN A 205 -19.56 -16.59 -13.08
CA ASN A 205 -20.66 -17.16 -12.32
C ASN A 205 -20.19 -18.53 -11.78
N LEU A 206 -19.70 -18.51 -10.53
CA LEU A 206 -19.04 -19.66 -9.90
C LEU A 206 -19.97 -20.36 -8.91
N VAL A 207 -19.93 -21.69 -8.93
CA VAL A 207 -20.59 -22.56 -7.92
C VAL A 207 -19.56 -23.44 -7.22
N TRP A 208 -19.83 -23.73 -5.96
CA TRP A 208 -19.08 -24.71 -5.18
C TRP A 208 -19.72 -26.10 -5.31
N HIS A 209 -18.91 -27.10 -5.66
CA HIS A 209 -19.31 -28.49 -5.61
C HIS A 209 -18.66 -29.19 -4.42
N GLN A 210 -19.48 -29.64 -3.46
CA GLN A 210 -18.97 -30.30 -2.27
C GLN A 210 -18.54 -31.75 -2.60
N VAL A 211 -17.24 -32.03 -2.48
CA VAL A 211 -16.64 -33.35 -2.74
C VAL A 211 -15.93 -33.82 -1.48
N MET A 212 -16.59 -34.68 -0.71
CA MET A 212 -16.10 -35.19 0.59
C MET A 212 -15.26 -36.46 0.49
N SER A 213 -15.21 -37.10 -0.67
CA SER A 213 -14.41 -38.29 -0.96
C SER A 213 -14.09 -38.35 -2.44
N THR A 214 -13.10 -39.17 -2.81
CA THR A 214 -12.75 -39.40 -4.23
C THR A 214 -13.95 -39.91 -5.05
N ASP A 215 -14.79 -40.81 -4.46
CA ASP A 215 -15.98 -41.37 -5.14
C ASP A 215 -17.08 -40.32 -5.37
N ALA A 216 -17.14 -39.28 -4.53
CA ALA A 216 -18.13 -38.22 -4.68
C ALA A 216 -17.94 -37.37 -5.94
N ASN A 217 -16.78 -37.45 -6.61
CA ASN A 217 -16.54 -36.82 -7.90
C ASN A 217 -17.54 -37.29 -9.00
N ALA A 218 -18.04 -38.53 -8.91
CA ALA A 218 -19.02 -39.06 -9.85
C ALA A 218 -20.36 -38.30 -9.82
N GLY A 219 -20.68 -37.58 -8.76
CA GLY A 219 -21.88 -36.75 -8.63
C GLY A 219 -21.91 -35.48 -9.46
N LEU A 220 -20.82 -35.13 -10.15
CA LEU A 220 -20.73 -33.88 -10.93
C LEU A 220 -21.87 -33.71 -11.93
N SER A 221 -22.14 -34.73 -12.76
CA SER A 221 -23.18 -34.68 -13.82
C SER A 221 -24.56 -34.39 -13.24
N GLU A 222 -24.92 -35.00 -12.10
CA GLU A 222 -26.17 -34.75 -11.41
C GLU A 222 -26.21 -33.32 -10.80
N ALA A 223 -25.13 -32.89 -10.23
CA ALA A 223 -25.03 -31.55 -9.61
C ALA A 223 -25.27 -30.42 -10.62
N ILE A 224 -24.77 -30.54 -11.85
CA ILE A 224 -24.83 -29.47 -12.85
C ILE A 224 -25.95 -29.57 -13.86
N GLN A 225 -26.64 -30.72 -13.99
CA GLN A 225 -27.63 -30.99 -15.05
C GLN A 225 -28.76 -29.95 -15.18
N ASN A 226 -29.10 -29.26 -14.07
CA ASN A 226 -30.18 -28.27 -14.02
C ASN A 226 -29.63 -26.82 -13.82
N MET A 227 -28.33 -26.63 -13.88
CA MET A 227 -27.74 -25.30 -13.72
C MET A 227 -27.68 -24.59 -15.07
N THR A 228 -28.04 -23.31 -15.07
CA THR A 228 -27.92 -22.42 -16.24
C THR A 228 -27.07 -21.19 -15.90
N GLY A 229 -26.22 -20.76 -16.84
CA GLY A 229 -25.40 -19.57 -16.68
C GLY A 229 -24.18 -19.76 -15.80
N VAL A 230 -23.94 -20.93 -15.24
CA VAL A 230 -22.70 -21.24 -14.52
C VAL A 230 -21.58 -21.48 -15.52
N ASN A 231 -20.44 -20.82 -15.32
CA ASN A 231 -19.27 -20.97 -16.19
C ASN A 231 -17.98 -21.33 -15.43
N VAL A 232 -18.04 -21.36 -14.10
CA VAL A 232 -16.94 -21.84 -13.27
C VAL A 232 -17.47 -22.75 -12.17
N ILE A 233 -16.81 -23.87 -11.93
CA ILE A 233 -17.10 -24.77 -10.81
C ILE A 233 -15.85 -24.94 -9.95
N SER A 234 -16.02 -24.83 -8.63
CA SER A 234 -14.94 -24.99 -7.65
C SER A 234 -15.26 -26.19 -6.74
N PRO A 235 -14.66 -27.35 -6.99
CA PRO A 235 -14.85 -28.51 -6.11
C PRO A 235 -14.02 -28.38 -4.84
N THR A 236 -14.58 -28.81 -3.71
CA THR A 236 -13.91 -28.80 -2.41
C THR A 236 -13.03 -30.06 -2.25
N TRP A 237 -11.97 -30.16 -3.03
CA TRP A 237 -11.10 -31.34 -3.06
C TRP A 237 -10.09 -31.44 -1.94
N PHE A 238 -9.71 -30.29 -1.36
CA PHE A 238 -8.60 -30.22 -0.42
C PHE A 238 -9.11 -29.94 0.99
N TYR A 239 -8.70 -30.78 1.94
CA TYR A 239 -9.05 -30.64 3.35
C TYR A 239 -7.78 -30.68 4.20
N VAL A 240 -7.61 -29.69 5.06
CA VAL A 240 -6.57 -29.71 6.09
C VAL A 240 -6.97 -30.76 7.14
N THR A 241 -6.08 -31.70 7.46
CA THR A 241 -6.37 -32.85 8.33
C THR A 241 -5.84 -32.71 9.73
N ASP A 242 -4.83 -31.87 9.95
CA ASP A 242 -4.22 -31.66 11.24
C ASP A 242 -3.60 -30.25 11.35
N ASN A 243 -3.09 -29.92 12.54
CA ASN A 243 -2.46 -28.65 12.83
C ASN A 243 -1.06 -28.48 12.18
N ASN A 244 -0.54 -29.51 11.52
CA ASN A 244 0.75 -29.46 10.79
C ASN A 244 0.55 -29.07 9.31
N GLY A 245 -0.71 -28.83 8.89
CA GLY A 245 -1.01 -28.45 7.51
C GLY A 245 -1.06 -29.63 6.54
N ASN A 246 -1.16 -30.88 7.02
CA ASN A 246 -1.36 -32.04 6.15
C ASN A 246 -2.72 -31.92 5.43
N ILE A 247 -2.76 -32.30 4.14
CA ILE A 247 -3.92 -32.13 3.26
C ILE A 247 -4.33 -33.49 2.69
N ILE A 248 -5.65 -33.78 2.75
CA ILE A 248 -6.27 -34.79 1.89
C ILE A 248 -6.58 -34.16 0.53
N ASN A 249 -6.26 -34.88 -0.53
CA ASN A 249 -6.57 -34.50 -1.91
C ASN A 249 -7.57 -35.53 -2.53
N ASN A 250 -8.79 -35.07 -2.80
CA ASN A 250 -9.86 -35.86 -3.45
C ASN A 250 -9.97 -35.56 -4.95
N ALA A 251 -9.08 -34.78 -5.55
CA ALA A 251 -9.15 -34.44 -6.97
C ALA A 251 -8.96 -35.65 -7.86
N THR A 252 -9.73 -35.72 -8.96
CA THR A 252 -9.58 -36.74 -9.99
C THR A 252 -9.49 -36.13 -11.38
N ALA A 253 -8.69 -36.73 -12.25
CA ALA A 253 -8.58 -36.31 -13.65
C ALA A 253 -9.92 -36.44 -14.40
N ASP A 254 -10.69 -37.48 -14.10
CA ASP A 254 -11.97 -37.71 -14.75
C ASP A 254 -12.98 -36.60 -14.51
N TYR A 255 -12.96 -35.98 -13.33
CA TYR A 255 -13.81 -34.83 -13.04
C TYR A 255 -13.46 -33.63 -13.96
N VAL A 256 -12.17 -33.32 -14.10
CA VAL A 256 -11.71 -32.22 -14.98
C VAL A 256 -12.05 -32.52 -16.43
N LEU A 257 -11.80 -33.76 -16.90
CA LEU A 257 -12.11 -34.19 -18.28
C LEU A 257 -13.61 -34.13 -18.57
N SER A 258 -14.46 -34.44 -17.59
CA SER A 258 -15.93 -34.35 -17.75
C SER A 258 -16.38 -32.90 -18.03
N LEU A 259 -15.73 -31.90 -17.46
CA LEU A 259 -16.06 -30.48 -17.69
C LEU A 259 -15.67 -29.99 -19.09
N ILE A 260 -14.65 -30.59 -19.72
CA ILE A 260 -14.23 -30.24 -21.07
C ILE A 260 -15.27 -30.68 -22.12
N HIS A 261 -16.10 -31.68 -21.81
CA HIS A 261 -17.10 -32.25 -22.70
C HIS A 261 -18.54 -31.77 -22.45
N ILE A 262 -18.73 -30.86 -21.49
CA ILE A 262 -20.00 -30.21 -21.17
C ILE A 262 -20.06 -28.82 -21.77
#